data_eadb9409fb9fbc56f65640842acc2cea
#
_entry.id   eadb9409fb9fbc56f65640842acc2cea
#
_cell.length_a   1.000
_cell.length_b   1.000
_cell.length_c   1.000
_cell.angle_alpha   90.00
_cell.angle_beta   90.00
_cell.angle_gamma   90.00
#
_symmetry.space_group_name_H-M   'P 1'
#
loop_
_entity.id
_entity.type
_entity.pdbx_description
1 polymer ?
#
loop_
_entity_poly.entity_id
_entity_poly.type
_entity_poly.pdbx_seq_one_letter_code
_entity_poly.pdbx_strand_id
1 'polypeptide(L)'
;MNYVQKVPVAICGVALGFAALGNLFKTSFEGLYLACGIISITLLALYTLKFMVSTKVVLRELSDPIGLSVAATYPMAVMLISVYMKTDIGDAAQLFWFAGIALHILCIAFFTSRYIAKFDWENVHASWFIVYVGIVVASVTAPVFHFETSVGTLAFWFGFICLVVLFIVVSIRYVKYGPVPDSAESLACIYAAPTSLCIAGYIQSITPKSVPFLLVMLAIASLIYVVSFVWCIRCLTKPFFPSHAAFTFPFVICVIARTQTSAYLAELGQPLQWLDGIASVETVLAAGLCVVVLVRLLAYVRDQVLGR
;
A
#
# COMPACT_ATOMS: atom_id res chain seq x y z
N MET A 1 18.41 -3.54 -25.43
CA MET A 1 17.19 -3.93 -24.68
C MET A 1 16.64 -2.69 -23.98
N ASN A 2 15.37 -2.34 -24.19
CA ASN A 2 14.82 -1.09 -23.70
C ASN A 2 14.79 -1.04 -22.16
N TYR A 3 15.25 0.07 -21.57
CA TYR A 3 15.18 0.36 -20.13
C TYR A 3 13.82 0.03 -19.52
N VAL A 4 12.76 0.40 -20.21
CA VAL A 4 11.38 0.21 -19.78
C VAL A 4 11.01 -1.26 -19.52
N GLN A 5 11.59 -2.22 -20.28
CA GLN A 5 11.32 -3.65 -20.10
C GLN A 5 11.88 -4.21 -18.78
N LYS A 6 12.93 -3.58 -18.25
CA LYS A 6 13.62 -4.01 -17.02
C LYS A 6 12.99 -3.48 -15.73
N VAL A 7 12.04 -2.55 -15.84
CA VAL A 7 11.31 -1.99 -14.69
C VAL A 7 10.44 -3.08 -14.06
N PRO A 8 10.65 -3.46 -12.77
CA PRO A 8 9.83 -4.50 -12.13
C PRO A 8 8.45 -3.96 -11.73
N VAL A 9 7.45 -4.83 -11.61
CA VAL A 9 6.10 -4.47 -11.13
C VAL A 9 6.11 -3.81 -9.75
N ALA A 10 7.10 -4.10 -8.93
CA ALA A 10 7.30 -3.53 -7.59
C ALA A 10 7.42 -1.98 -7.59
N ILE A 11 7.72 -1.36 -8.75
CA ILE A 11 7.72 0.11 -8.90
C ILE A 11 6.35 0.72 -8.56
N CYS A 12 5.26 -0.02 -8.80
CA CYS A 12 3.90 0.41 -8.45
C CYS A 12 3.71 0.52 -6.94
N GLY A 13 4.34 -0.39 -6.16
CA GLY A 13 4.34 -0.31 -4.70
C GLY A 13 5.11 0.90 -4.17
N VAL A 14 6.24 1.24 -4.80
CA VAL A 14 7.00 2.46 -4.47
C VAL A 14 6.19 3.71 -4.84
N ALA A 15 5.54 3.73 -6.00
CA ALA A 15 4.64 4.82 -6.41
C ALA A 15 3.50 5.01 -5.39
N LEU A 16 2.88 3.92 -4.95
CA LEU A 16 1.84 3.94 -3.91
C LEU A 16 2.37 4.53 -2.60
N GLY A 17 3.58 4.13 -2.18
CA GLY A 17 4.24 4.66 -1.00
C GLY A 17 4.45 6.17 -1.06
N PHE A 18 4.96 6.69 -2.19
CA PHE A 18 5.14 8.13 -2.39
C PHE A 18 3.80 8.88 -2.48
N ALA A 19 2.78 8.33 -3.16
CA ALA A 19 1.46 8.94 -3.19
C ALA A 19 0.86 9.10 -1.78
N ALA A 20 0.99 8.08 -0.94
CA ALA A 20 0.53 8.11 0.44
C ALA A 20 1.35 9.08 1.31
N LEU A 21 2.68 9.07 1.16
CA LEU A 21 3.59 9.94 1.90
C LEU A 21 3.31 11.41 1.60
N GLY A 22 3.10 11.78 0.34
CA GLY A 22 2.74 13.13 -0.01
C GLY A 22 1.38 13.54 0.58
N ASN A 23 0.36 12.69 0.47
CA ASN A 23 -0.95 12.97 1.09
C ASN A 23 -0.85 13.20 2.61
N LEU A 24 0.11 12.56 3.30
CA LEU A 24 0.40 12.85 4.71
C LEU A 24 0.91 14.29 4.91
N PHE A 25 1.66 14.84 3.96
CA PHE A 25 2.22 16.19 4.04
C PHE A 25 1.31 17.28 3.47
N LYS A 26 0.13 16.95 2.94
CA LYS A 26 -0.76 17.86 2.22
C LYS A 26 -1.04 19.16 2.97
N THR A 27 -1.20 19.12 4.28
CA THR A 27 -1.53 20.29 5.12
C THR A 27 -0.31 20.94 5.77
N SER A 28 0.84 20.26 5.81
CA SER A 28 2.01 20.70 6.57
C SER A 28 3.15 21.22 5.69
N PHE A 29 3.37 20.59 4.51
CA PHE A 29 4.52 20.88 3.63
C PHE A 29 4.13 20.70 2.17
N GLU A 30 3.58 21.75 1.55
CA GLU A 30 3.13 21.74 0.15
C GLU A 30 4.21 21.26 -0.84
N GLY A 31 5.45 21.69 -0.66
CA GLY A 31 6.56 21.28 -1.53
C GLY A 31 6.83 19.76 -1.48
N LEU A 32 6.73 19.13 -0.30
CA LEU A 32 6.87 17.69 -0.16
C LEU A 32 5.65 16.95 -0.73
N TYR A 33 4.44 17.48 -0.53
CA TYR A 33 3.23 16.97 -1.16
C TYR A 33 3.39 16.88 -2.67
N LEU A 34 3.75 17.99 -3.33
CA LEU A 34 3.94 18.04 -4.78
C LEU A 34 5.07 17.15 -5.27
N ALA A 35 6.23 17.16 -4.59
CA ALA A 35 7.37 16.32 -4.97
C ALA A 35 7.02 14.82 -4.92
N CYS A 36 6.35 14.36 -3.86
CA CYS A 36 5.90 12.99 -3.73
C CYS A 36 4.87 12.61 -4.80
N GLY A 37 3.94 13.52 -5.12
CA GLY A 37 2.96 13.33 -6.19
C GLY A 37 3.63 13.16 -7.56
N ILE A 38 4.59 14.03 -7.90
CA ILE A 38 5.34 13.96 -9.16
C ILE A 38 6.12 12.65 -9.25
N ILE A 39 6.82 12.25 -8.18
CA ILE A 39 7.55 10.98 -8.15
C ILE A 39 6.57 9.83 -8.39
N SER A 40 5.45 9.79 -7.69
CA SER A 40 4.46 8.72 -7.82
C SER A 40 3.90 8.63 -9.24
N ILE A 41 3.46 9.74 -9.82
CA ILE A 41 2.94 9.82 -11.20
C ILE A 41 4.00 9.35 -12.19
N THR A 42 5.26 9.78 -12.04
CA THR A 42 6.36 9.39 -12.93
C THR A 42 6.60 7.88 -12.89
N LEU A 43 6.61 7.27 -11.70
CA LEU A 43 6.80 5.83 -11.54
C LEU A 43 5.64 5.04 -12.14
N LEU A 44 4.39 5.47 -11.95
CA LEU A 44 3.23 4.83 -12.58
C LEU A 44 3.22 4.99 -14.09
N ALA A 45 3.55 6.18 -14.61
CA ALA A 45 3.66 6.42 -16.05
C ALA A 45 4.71 5.51 -16.69
N LEU A 46 5.84 5.29 -16.00
CA LEU A 46 6.90 4.40 -16.46
C LEU A 46 6.42 2.94 -16.55
N TYR A 47 5.65 2.45 -15.55
CA TYR A 47 5.08 1.10 -15.61
C TYR A 47 3.96 0.98 -16.66
N THR A 48 3.14 2.02 -16.82
CA THR A 48 2.13 2.10 -17.89
C THR A 48 2.78 2.02 -19.27
N LEU A 49 3.88 2.78 -19.48
CA LEU A 49 4.66 2.70 -20.71
C LEU A 49 5.22 1.29 -20.96
N LYS A 50 5.74 0.62 -19.90
CA LYS A 50 6.16 -0.77 -19.99
C LYS A 50 5.03 -1.69 -20.47
N PHE A 51 3.83 -1.52 -19.92
CA PHE A 51 2.66 -2.30 -20.32
C PHE A 51 2.35 -2.09 -21.82
N MET A 52 2.40 -0.85 -22.30
CA MET A 52 2.10 -0.52 -23.71
C MET A 52 3.15 -1.09 -24.68
N VAL A 53 4.45 -0.99 -24.35
CA VAL A 53 5.52 -1.39 -25.28
C VAL A 53 5.98 -2.84 -25.10
N SER A 54 5.62 -3.49 -24.00
CA SER A 54 6.14 -4.82 -23.63
C SER A 54 5.08 -5.68 -22.92
N THR A 55 3.85 -5.68 -23.42
CA THR A 55 2.69 -6.39 -22.83
C THR A 55 3.01 -7.86 -22.50
N LYS A 56 3.73 -8.58 -23.38
CA LYS A 56 4.10 -9.99 -23.14
C LYS A 56 4.98 -10.17 -21.91
N VAL A 57 5.88 -9.20 -21.62
CA VAL A 57 6.74 -9.24 -20.43
C VAL A 57 5.90 -9.00 -19.18
N VAL A 58 5.00 -8.01 -19.22
CA VAL A 58 4.10 -7.72 -18.10
C VAL A 58 3.18 -8.90 -17.82
N LEU A 59 2.56 -9.51 -18.84
CA LEU A 59 1.69 -10.67 -18.65
C LEU A 59 2.44 -11.86 -18.03
N ARG A 60 3.72 -12.02 -18.32
CA ARG A 60 4.56 -13.03 -17.65
C ARG A 60 4.78 -12.69 -16.17
N GLU A 61 5.07 -11.43 -15.84
CA GLU A 61 5.18 -10.99 -14.44
C GLU A 61 3.86 -11.21 -13.68
N LEU A 62 2.72 -10.94 -14.32
CA LEU A 62 1.39 -11.15 -13.74
C LEU A 62 0.96 -12.63 -13.72
N SER A 63 1.76 -13.54 -14.28
CA SER A 63 1.49 -14.98 -14.17
C SER A 63 2.00 -15.59 -12.86
N ASP A 64 2.83 -14.88 -12.13
CA ASP A 64 3.33 -15.25 -10.80
C ASP A 64 2.41 -14.71 -9.70
N PRO A 65 2.14 -15.47 -8.60
CA PRO A 65 1.24 -15.02 -7.52
C PRO A 65 1.72 -13.75 -6.81
N ILE A 66 3.03 -13.60 -6.62
CA ILE A 66 3.60 -12.37 -6.02
C ILE A 66 3.47 -11.21 -7.01
N GLY A 67 3.85 -11.42 -8.27
CA GLY A 67 3.78 -10.40 -9.30
C GLY A 67 2.36 -9.86 -9.50
N LEU A 68 1.36 -10.75 -9.58
CA LEU A 68 -0.04 -10.36 -9.71
C LEU A 68 -0.56 -9.62 -8.47
N SER A 69 -0.23 -10.10 -7.27
CA SER A 69 -0.68 -9.43 -6.05
C SER A 69 -0.03 -8.06 -5.86
N VAL A 70 1.26 -7.91 -6.18
CA VAL A 70 1.96 -6.62 -6.14
C VAL A 70 1.42 -5.65 -7.19
N ALA A 71 0.97 -6.15 -8.36
CA ALA A 71 0.36 -5.29 -9.39
C ALA A 71 -0.90 -4.57 -8.91
N ALA A 72 -1.62 -5.10 -7.92
CA ALA A 72 -2.77 -4.42 -7.32
C ALA A 72 -2.39 -3.11 -6.59
N THR A 73 -1.11 -2.85 -6.34
CA THR A 73 -0.64 -1.52 -5.87
C THR A 73 -0.80 -0.43 -6.93
N TYR A 74 -0.84 -0.78 -8.22
CA TYR A 74 -1.06 0.18 -9.30
C TYR A 74 -2.42 0.88 -9.18
N PRO A 75 -3.56 0.18 -9.16
CA PRO A 75 -4.86 0.82 -8.98
C PRO A 75 -5.00 1.53 -7.61
N MET A 76 -4.37 1.03 -6.55
CA MET A 76 -4.33 1.74 -5.27
C MET A 76 -3.63 3.10 -5.40
N ALA A 77 -2.50 3.17 -6.11
CA ALA A 77 -1.80 4.41 -6.35
C ALA A 77 -2.61 5.36 -7.26
N VAL A 78 -3.34 4.85 -8.25
CA VAL A 78 -4.27 5.66 -9.07
C VAL A 78 -5.34 6.31 -8.20
N MET A 79 -5.95 5.57 -7.25
CA MET A 79 -6.92 6.13 -6.30
C MET A 79 -6.31 7.25 -5.43
N LEU A 80 -5.06 7.10 -4.95
CA LEU A 80 -4.39 8.15 -4.18
C LEU A 80 -4.01 9.35 -5.05
N ILE A 81 -3.54 9.13 -6.28
CA ILE A 81 -3.18 10.20 -7.22
C ILE A 81 -4.41 11.01 -7.63
N SER A 82 -5.60 10.40 -7.72
CA SER A 82 -6.83 11.13 -8.01
C SER A 82 -7.13 12.22 -6.97
N VAL A 83 -6.67 12.05 -5.72
CA VAL A 83 -6.78 13.07 -4.67
C VAL A 83 -5.91 14.29 -4.97
N TYR A 84 -4.71 14.08 -5.54
CA TYR A 84 -3.87 15.20 -6.02
C TYR A 84 -4.54 15.92 -7.18
N MET A 85 -5.08 15.18 -8.14
CA MET A 85 -5.73 15.73 -9.32
C MET A 85 -6.97 16.55 -9.00
N LYS A 86 -7.64 16.28 -7.85
CA LYS A 86 -8.85 17.03 -7.43
C LYS A 86 -8.61 18.51 -7.33
N THR A 87 -7.40 18.96 -6.96
CA THR A 87 -7.04 20.37 -6.85
C THR A 87 -6.99 21.04 -8.24
N ASP A 88 -6.50 20.34 -9.27
CA ASP A 88 -6.24 20.92 -10.60
C ASP A 88 -7.41 20.75 -11.56
N ILE A 89 -8.07 19.58 -11.56
CA ILE A 89 -9.15 19.25 -12.52
C ILE A 89 -10.53 19.09 -11.87
N GLY A 90 -10.65 19.40 -10.59
CA GLY A 90 -11.93 19.38 -9.86
C GLY A 90 -12.61 17.99 -9.90
N ASP A 91 -13.91 17.98 -10.21
CA ASP A 91 -14.72 16.75 -10.18
C ASP A 91 -14.33 15.73 -11.26
N ALA A 92 -13.61 16.12 -12.31
CA ALA A 92 -13.11 15.20 -13.31
C ALA A 92 -12.10 14.16 -12.70
N ALA A 93 -11.43 14.49 -11.59
CA ALA A 93 -10.57 13.58 -10.86
C ALA A 93 -11.32 12.33 -10.34
N GLN A 94 -12.63 12.42 -10.12
CA GLN A 94 -13.48 11.32 -9.73
C GLN A 94 -13.47 10.17 -10.75
N LEU A 95 -13.32 10.47 -12.04
CA LEU A 95 -13.23 9.45 -13.08
C LEU A 95 -11.98 8.57 -12.90
N PHE A 96 -10.86 9.18 -12.55
CA PHE A 96 -9.63 8.43 -12.25
C PHE A 96 -9.77 7.61 -10.97
N TRP A 97 -10.46 8.14 -9.96
CA TRP A 97 -10.75 7.40 -8.74
C TRP A 97 -11.60 6.15 -9.00
N PHE A 98 -12.71 6.28 -9.74
CA PHE A 98 -13.53 5.14 -10.12
C PHE A 98 -12.79 4.16 -11.05
N ALA A 99 -11.94 4.65 -11.95
CA ALA A 99 -11.09 3.78 -12.77
C ALA A 99 -10.13 2.97 -11.90
N GLY A 100 -9.51 3.59 -10.87
CA GLY A 100 -8.68 2.90 -9.88
C GLY A 100 -9.46 1.81 -9.14
N ILE A 101 -10.66 2.11 -8.66
CA ILE A 101 -11.55 1.13 -7.99
C ILE A 101 -11.89 -0.03 -8.93
N ALA A 102 -12.32 0.26 -10.15
CA ALA A 102 -12.69 -0.76 -11.13
C ALA A 102 -11.52 -1.68 -11.47
N LEU A 103 -10.33 -1.10 -11.71
CA LEU A 103 -9.10 -1.87 -11.95
C LEU A 103 -8.74 -2.74 -10.74
N HIS A 104 -8.91 -2.24 -9.50
CA HIS A 104 -8.63 -3.01 -8.31
C HIS A 104 -9.61 -4.19 -8.14
N ILE A 105 -10.90 -3.97 -8.41
CA ILE A 105 -11.91 -5.04 -8.42
C ILE A 105 -11.55 -6.10 -9.47
N LEU A 106 -11.09 -5.69 -10.65
CA LEU A 106 -10.62 -6.63 -11.69
C LEU A 106 -9.40 -7.43 -11.20
N CYS A 107 -8.45 -6.79 -10.48
CA CYS A 107 -7.34 -7.51 -9.86
C CYS A 107 -7.83 -8.55 -8.85
N ILE A 108 -8.81 -8.19 -7.98
CA ILE A 108 -9.42 -9.13 -7.02
C ILE A 108 -10.05 -10.31 -7.77
N ALA A 109 -10.89 -10.05 -8.77
CA ALA A 109 -11.59 -11.10 -9.51
C ALA A 109 -10.61 -12.04 -10.23
N PHE A 110 -9.59 -11.47 -10.89
CA PHE A 110 -8.59 -12.26 -11.61
C PHE A 110 -7.71 -13.07 -10.67
N PHE A 111 -7.26 -12.46 -9.55
CA PHE A 111 -6.48 -13.15 -8.54
C PHE A 111 -7.27 -14.31 -7.89
N THR A 112 -8.53 -14.05 -7.53
CA THR A 112 -9.43 -15.04 -6.93
C THR A 112 -9.63 -16.24 -7.87
N SER A 113 -9.92 -15.98 -9.15
CA SER A 113 -10.15 -17.05 -10.14
C SER A 113 -8.91 -17.91 -10.36
N ARG A 114 -7.72 -17.35 -10.19
CA ARG A 114 -6.46 -18.05 -10.48
C ARG A 114 -5.87 -18.75 -9.27
N TYR A 115 -5.90 -18.14 -8.08
CA TYR A 115 -5.19 -18.62 -6.90
C TYR A 115 -6.09 -19.06 -5.75
N ILE A 116 -7.33 -18.55 -5.64
CA ILE A 116 -8.28 -19.09 -4.65
C ILE A 116 -9.01 -20.30 -5.21
N ALA A 117 -9.47 -20.24 -6.46
CA ALA A 117 -10.15 -21.37 -7.10
C ALA A 117 -9.24 -22.62 -7.24
N LYS A 118 -7.93 -22.42 -7.29
CA LYS A 118 -6.88 -23.45 -7.31
C LYS A 118 -5.93 -23.23 -6.15
N PHE A 119 -6.48 -23.31 -4.93
CA PHE A 119 -5.76 -22.99 -3.71
C PHE A 119 -4.54 -23.89 -3.51
N ASP A 120 -3.40 -23.26 -3.25
CA ASP A 120 -2.15 -23.91 -2.90
C ASP A 120 -1.42 -23.08 -1.85
N TRP A 121 -0.99 -23.69 -0.75
CA TRP A 121 -0.27 -23.02 0.33
C TRP A 121 1.06 -22.41 -0.11
N GLU A 122 1.71 -22.94 -1.13
CA GLU A 122 2.96 -22.40 -1.66
C GLU A 122 2.77 -21.03 -2.29
N ASN A 123 1.59 -20.75 -2.83
CA ASN A 123 1.22 -19.48 -3.44
C ASN A 123 0.77 -18.41 -2.43
N VAL A 124 0.57 -18.78 -1.16
CA VAL A 124 0.12 -17.85 -0.13
C VAL A 124 1.29 -17.00 0.38
N HIS A 125 1.22 -15.70 0.18
CA HIS A 125 2.20 -14.71 0.62
C HIS A 125 1.52 -13.53 1.30
N ALA A 126 2.27 -12.75 2.09
CA ALA A 126 1.73 -11.53 2.70
C ALA A 126 1.26 -10.49 1.64
N SER A 127 1.72 -10.59 0.42
CA SER A 127 1.23 -9.77 -0.69
C SER A 127 -0.26 -9.99 -1.03
N TRP A 128 -0.89 -11.08 -0.57
CA TRP A 128 -2.33 -11.30 -0.72
C TRP A 128 -3.16 -10.21 -0.03
N PHE A 129 -2.64 -9.62 1.05
CA PHE A 129 -3.27 -8.46 1.68
C PHE A 129 -3.42 -7.29 0.72
N ILE A 130 -2.49 -7.09 -0.21
CA ILE A 130 -2.56 -6.00 -1.19
C ILE A 130 -3.81 -6.17 -2.07
N VAL A 131 -4.09 -7.39 -2.51
CA VAL A 131 -5.22 -7.68 -3.40
C VAL A 131 -6.56 -7.42 -2.72
N TYR A 132 -6.75 -7.97 -1.52
CA TYR A 132 -8.08 -7.98 -0.89
C TYR A 132 -8.30 -6.81 0.07
N VAL A 133 -7.29 -6.47 0.88
CA VAL A 133 -7.43 -5.35 1.82
C VAL A 133 -7.12 -4.01 1.14
N GLY A 134 -6.34 -4.03 0.05
CA GLY A 134 -5.97 -2.82 -0.69
C GLY A 134 -7.14 -1.98 -1.19
N ILE A 135 -8.32 -2.59 -1.42
CA ILE A 135 -9.54 -1.85 -1.81
C ILE A 135 -9.97 -0.80 -0.77
N VAL A 136 -9.53 -0.94 0.49
CA VAL A 136 -9.81 0.04 1.56
C VAL A 136 -9.18 1.41 1.26
N VAL A 137 -8.23 1.51 0.31
CA VAL A 137 -7.78 2.82 -0.19
C VAL A 137 -8.96 3.63 -0.75
N ALA A 138 -9.96 2.98 -1.34
CA ALA A 138 -11.19 3.65 -1.75
C ALA A 138 -11.93 4.27 -0.54
N SER A 139 -11.99 3.56 0.61
CA SER A 139 -12.55 4.12 1.85
C SER A 139 -11.77 5.34 2.34
N VAL A 140 -10.44 5.28 2.31
CA VAL A 140 -9.57 6.37 2.77
C VAL A 140 -9.75 7.63 1.92
N THR A 141 -9.99 7.47 0.64
CA THR A 141 -10.09 8.57 -0.34
C THR A 141 -11.52 9.01 -0.65
N ALA A 142 -12.53 8.22 -0.25
CA ALA A 142 -13.94 8.47 -0.51
C ALA A 142 -14.45 9.86 -0.08
N PRO A 143 -14.06 10.43 1.08
CA PRO A 143 -14.52 11.74 1.50
C PRO A 143 -14.15 12.87 0.54
N VAL A 144 -13.04 12.76 -0.17
CA VAL A 144 -12.61 13.77 -1.17
C VAL A 144 -13.59 13.87 -2.33
N PHE A 145 -14.34 12.78 -2.58
CA PHE A 145 -15.29 12.65 -3.68
C PHE A 145 -16.75 12.53 -3.20
N HIS A 146 -17.02 12.66 -1.89
CA HIS A 146 -18.35 12.58 -1.26
C HIS A 146 -19.03 11.21 -1.44
N PHE A 147 -18.25 10.11 -1.37
CA PHE A 147 -18.72 8.73 -1.45
C PHE A 147 -18.42 7.89 -0.21
N GLU A 148 -18.14 8.54 0.95
CA GLU A 148 -17.76 7.88 2.20
C GLU A 148 -18.84 6.91 2.71
N THR A 149 -20.12 7.32 2.68
CA THR A 149 -21.26 6.53 3.17
C THR A 149 -21.71 5.42 2.24
N SER A 150 -21.25 5.42 1.00
CA SER A 150 -21.59 4.43 -0.02
C SER A 150 -20.39 3.54 -0.38
N VAL A 151 -19.58 3.99 -1.34
CA VAL A 151 -18.40 3.24 -1.82
C VAL A 151 -17.38 3.04 -0.70
N GLY A 152 -17.13 4.09 0.11
CA GLY A 152 -16.17 4.03 1.21
C GLY A 152 -16.56 2.99 2.25
N THR A 153 -17.82 3.00 2.71
CA THR A 153 -18.34 2.01 3.68
C THR A 153 -18.26 0.58 3.13
N LEU A 154 -18.66 0.38 1.87
CA LEU A 154 -18.62 -0.94 1.25
C LEU A 154 -17.19 -1.48 1.13
N ALA A 155 -16.26 -0.64 0.66
CA ALA A 155 -14.86 -1.00 0.52
C ALA A 155 -14.20 -1.30 1.87
N PHE A 156 -14.56 -0.55 2.92
CA PHE A 156 -14.11 -0.82 4.29
C PHE A 156 -14.53 -2.22 4.76
N TRP A 157 -15.83 -2.52 4.75
CA TRP A 157 -16.32 -3.79 5.28
C TRP A 157 -15.80 -4.99 4.50
N PHE A 158 -15.73 -4.90 3.18
CA PHE A 158 -15.12 -5.95 2.37
C PHE A 158 -13.65 -6.17 2.78
N GLY A 159 -12.85 -5.11 2.82
CA GLY A 159 -11.44 -5.22 3.17
C GLY A 159 -11.21 -5.66 4.61
N PHE A 160 -12.04 -5.22 5.56
CA PHE A 160 -11.96 -5.62 6.96
C PHE A 160 -12.26 -7.12 7.16
N ILE A 161 -13.28 -7.64 6.49
CA ILE A 161 -13.57 -9.10 6.52
C ILE A 161 -12.39 -9.86 5.93
N CYS A 162 -11.87 -9.40 4.78
CA CYS A 162 -10.69 -10.02 4.16
C CYS A 162 -9.44 -9.91 5.05
N LEU A 163 -9.25 -8.80 5.79
CA LEU A 163 -8.17 -8.66 6.76
C LEU A 163 -8.20 -9.80 7.78
N VAL A 164 -9.36 -10.04 8.41
CA VAL A 164 -9.50 -11.09 9.44
C VAL A 164 -9.20 -12.47 8.87
N VAL A 165 -9.76 -12.79 7.72
CA VAL A 165 -9.55 -14.10 7.06
C VAL A 165 -8.09 -14.27 6.65
N LEU A 166 -7.52 -13.30 5.97
CA LEU A 166 -6.15 -13.37 5.48
C LEU A 166 -5.11 -13.34 6.61
N PHE A 167 -5.40 -12.64 7.71
CA PHE A 167 -4.52 -12.67 8.87
C PHE A 167 -4.30 -14.10 9.37
N ILE A 168 -5.37 -14.89 9.41
CA ILE A 168 -5.32 -16.31 9.79
C ILE A 168 -4.59 -17.12 8.71
N VAL A 169 -5.02 -17.03 7.45
CA VAL A 169 -4.49 -17.85 6.34
C VAL A 169 -3.01 -17.59 6.12
N VAL A 170 -2.60 -16.34 6.03
CA VAL A 170 -1.20 -15.98 5.77
C VAL A 170 -0.33 -16.34 6.97
N SER A 171 -0.81 -16.14 8.21
CA SER A 171 -0.05 -16.55 9.41
C SER A 171 0.14 -18.06 9.49
N ILE A 172 -0.88 -18.86 9.17
CA ILE A 172 -0.75 -20.34 9.06
C ILE A 172 0.35 -20.71 8.04
N ARG A 173 0.37 -20.02 6.88
CA ARG A 173 1.40 -20.25 5.85
C ARG A 173 2.81 -20.03 6.39
N TYR A 174 3.04 -18.89 7.06
CA TYR A 174 4.38 -18.56 7.58
C TYR A 174 4.82 -19.45 8.72
N VAL A 175 3.88 -19.96 9.53
CA VAL A 175 4.20 -20.85 10.68
C VAL A 175 4.39 -22.31 10.26
N LYS A 176 3.53 -22.85 9.35
CA LYS A 176 3.48 -24.29 9.08
C LYS A 176 4.26 -24.73 7.84
N TYR A 177 4.40 -23.87 6.83
CA TYR A 177 4.90 -24.30 5.52
C TYR A 177 6.33 -23.84 5.21
N GLY A 178 7.07 -23.45 6.24
CA GLY A 178 8.49 -23.14 6.14
C GLY A 178 8.81 -21.75 5.56
N PRO A 179 10.10 -21.44 5.41
CA PRO A 179 10.55 -20.14 4.97
C PRO A 179 10.16 -19.86 3.50
N VAL A 180 9.99 -18.59 3.20
CA VAL A 180 9.86 -18.09 1.82
C VAL A 180 11.26 -17.87 1.23
N PRO A 181 11.41 -17.85 -0.10
CA PRO A 181 12.67 -17.49 -0.74
C PRO A 181 13.16 -16.10 -0.29
N ASP A 182 14.47 -15.87 -0.24
CA ASP A 182 15.08 -14.59 0.15
C ASP A 182 14.51 -13.39 -0.63
N SER A 183 14.22 -13.60 -1.92
CA SER A 183 13.60 -12.59 -2.78
C SER A 183 12.18 -12.19 -2.37
N ALA A 184 11.50 -12.99 -1.55
CA ALA A 184 10.14 -12.76 -1.06
C ALA A 184 10.08 -12.46 0.46
N GLU A 185 11.20 -12.57 1.16
CA GLU A 185 11.27 -12.43 2.63
C GLU A 185 10.76 -11.06 3.10
N SER A 186 11.10 -10.00 2.39
CA SER A 186 10.68 -8.63 2.70
C SER A 186 9.17 -8.39 2.58
N LEU A 187 8.45 -9.26 1.85
CA LEU A 187 6.98 -9.18 1.77
C LEU A 187 6.30 -9.35 3.14
N ALA A 188 6.96 -9.99 4.12
CA ALA A 188 6.44 -10.07 5.48
C ALA A 188 6.19 -8.69 6.11
N CYS A 189 6.91 -7.65 5.70
CA CYS A 189 6.67 -6.28 6.18
C CYS A 189 5.31 -5.70 5.74
N ILE A 190 4.65 -6.32 4.75
CA ILE A 190 3.29 -5.95 4.34
C ILE A 190 2.29 -6.12 5.49
N TYR A 191 2.55 -7.01 6.46
CA TYR A 191 1.69 -7.18 7.65
C TYR A 191 1.42 -5.86 8.40
N ALA A 192 2.33 -4.88 8.34
CA ALA A 192 2.12 -3.57 8.96
C ALA A 192 0.95 -2.78 8.35
N ALA A 193 0.66 -3.00 7.05
CA ALA A 193 -0.30 -2.18 6.31
C ALA A 193 -1.78 -2.50 6.59
N PRO A 194 -2.25 -3.74 6.57
CA PRO A 194 -3.68 -4.05 6.44
C PRO A 194 -4.52 -3.50 7.59
N THR A 195 -4.08 -3.69 8.84
CA THR A 195 -4.80 -3.18 10.03
C THR A 195 -4.77 -1.65 10.04
N SER A 196 -3.63 -1.03 9.74
CA SER A 196 -3.48 0.43 9.68
C SER A 196 -4.32 1.04 8.56
N LEU A 197 -4.39 0.38 7.39
CA LEU A 197 -5.23 0.81 6.29
C LEU A 197 -6.72 0.73 6.66
N CYS A 198 -7.13 -0.33 7.37
CA CYS A 198 -8.50 -0.44 7.89
C CYS A 198 -8.80 0.62 8.97
N ILE A 199 -7.84 1.00 9.82
CA ILE A 199 -8.02 2.13 10.76
C ILE A 199 -8.30 3.41 9.98
N ALA A 200 -7.47 3.73 8.99
CA ALA A 200 -7.65 4.93 8.17
C ALA A 200 -9.00 4.92 7.43
N GLY A 201 -9.37 3.80 6.80
CA GLY A 201 -10.67 3.64 6.14
C GLY A 201 -11.85 3.74 7.10
N TYR A 202 -11.73 3.19 8.32
CA TYR A 202 -12.75 3.28 9.37
C TYR A 202 -13.01 4.74 9.78
N ILE A 203 -11.94 5.49 10.02
CA ILE A 203 -12.04 6.90 10.40
C ILE A 203 -12.68 7.72 9.27
N GLN A 204 -12.34 7.45 8.03
CA GLN A 204 -12.80 8.22 6.88
C GLN A 204 -14.23 7.88 6.43
N SER A 205 -14.68 6.63 6.57
CA SER A 205 -15.92 6.20 5.89
C SER A 205 -16.97 5.57 6.79
N ILE A 206 -16.71 5.35 8.10
CA ILE A 206 -17.68 4.71 8.98
C ILE A 206 -18.28 5.72 9.97
N THR A 207 -19.61 5.71 10.08
CA THR A 207 -20.35 6.52 11.03
C THR A 207 -21.58 5.74 11.53
N PRO A 208 -21.85 5.68 12.84
CA PRO A 208 -21.03 6.22 13.94
C PRO A 208 -19.77 5.41 14.21
N LYS A 209 -18.75 6.03 14.78
CA LYS A 209 -17.47 5.39 15.11
C LYS A 209 -17.47 4.91 16.57
N SER A 210 -16.93 3.72 16.80
CA SER A 210 -16.67 3.16 18.13
C SER A 210 -15.23 3.42 18.56
N VAL A 211 -15.02 4.24 19.57
CA VAL A 211 -13.69 4.53 20.13
C VAL A 211 -13.00 3.25 20.66
N PRO A 212 -13.68 2.37 21.43
CA PRO A 212 -13.06 1.11 21.87
C PRO A 212 -12.58 0.24 20.71
N PHE A 213 -13.37 0.11 19.64
CA PHE A 213 -12.99 -0.64 18.46
C PHE A 213 -11.74 -0.04 17.81
N LEU A 214 -11.69 1.28 17.64
CA LEU A 214 -10.57 2.00 17.08
C LEU A 214 -9.28 1.79 17.89
N LEU A 215 -9.36 1.87 19.22
CA LEU A 215 -8.22 1.69 20.11
C LEU A 215 -7.70 0.24 20.10
N VAL A 216 -8.59 -0.75 20.02
CA VAL A 216 -8.19 -2.16 19.88
C VAL A 216 -7.44 -2.37 18.56
N MET A 217 -7.97 -1.85 17.45
CA MET A 217 -7.29 -1.92 16.16
C MET A 217 -5.93 -1.22 16.19
N LEU A 218 -5.84 -0.05 16.83
CA LEU A 218 -4.60 0.70 16.97
C LEU A 218 -3.55 -0.07 17.77
N ALA A 219 -3.95 -0.72 18.87
CA ALA A 219 -3.06 -1.56 19.69
C ALA A 219 -2.51 -2.74 18.86
N ILE A 220 -3.36 -3.43 18.12
CA ILE A 220 -2.95 -4.53 17.22
C ILE A 220 -2.00 -4.01 16.13
N ALA A 221 -2.35 -2.91 15.47
CA ALA A 221 -1.51 -2.31 14.42
C ALA A 221 -0.15 -1.89 14.95
N SER A 222 -0.09 -1.34 16.18
CA SER A 222 1.17 -0.92 16.81
C SER A 222 2.08 -2.10 17.12
N LEU A 223 1.53 -3.21 17.60
CA LEU A 223 2.30 -4.44 17.83
C LEU A 223 2.87 -4.99 16.52
N ILE A 224 2.03 -5.06 15.49
CA ILE A 224 2.45 -5.55 14.15
C ILE A 224 3.50 -4.62 13.54
N TYR A 225 3.36 -3.28 13.72
CA TYR A 225 4.35 -2.31 13.26
C TYR A 225 5.73 -2.60 13.83
N VAL A 226 5.84 -2.79 15.16
CA VAL A 226 7.13 -3.06 15.81
C VAL A 226 7.77 -4.33 15.25
N VAL A 227 7.01 -5.42 15.13
CA VAL A 227 7.52 -6.69 14.57
C VAL A 227 7.96 -6.49 13.11
N SER A 228 7.14 -5.85 12.29
CA SER A 228 7.46 -5.59 10.89
C SER A 228 8.66 -4.65 10.71
N PHE A 229 8.82 -3.67 11.59
CA PHE A 229 9.95 -2.75 11.53
C PHE A 229 11.28 -3.43 11.88
N VAL A 230 11.30 -4.29 12.91
CA VAL A 230 12.47 -5.13 13.23
C VAL A 230 12.82 -6.02 12.04
N TRP A 231 11.81 -6.61 11.40
CA TRP A 231 12.01 -7.44 10.21
C TRP A 231 12.53 -6.63 9.02
N CYS A 232 12.03 -5.41 8.82
CA CYS A 232 12.50 -4.48 7.80
C CYS A 232 13.99 -4.15 7.97
N ILE A 233 14.43 -3.81 9.19
CA ILE A 233 15.85 -3.54 9.48
C ILE A 233 16.71 -4.75 9.11
N ARG A 234 16.28 -5.96 9.47
CA ARG A 234 16.98 -7.20 9.11
C ARG A 234 17.07 -7.39 7.59
N CYS A 235 15.99 -7.16 6.85
CA CYS A 235 15.98 -7.30 5.40
C CYS A 235 16.80 -6.20 4.69
N LEU A 236 16.91 -4.99 5.27
CA LEU A 236 17.72 -3.91 4.71
C LEU A 236 19.22 -4.22 4.67
N THR A 237 19.71 -5.15 5.52
CA THR A 237 21.11 -5.60 5.51
C THR A 237 21.40 -6.60 4.40
N LYS A 238 20.38 -7.15 3.75
CA LYS A 238 20.49 -8.11 2.65
C LYS A 238 20.65 -7.42 1.29
N PRO A 239 21.06 -8.16 0.24
CA PRO A 239 21.01 -7.68 -1.12
C PRO A 239 19.64 -7.15 -1.50
N PHE A 240 19.60 -6.15 -2.38
CA PHE A 240 18.33 -5.55 -2.80
C PHE A 240 17.54 -6.53 -3.70
N PHE A 241 16.25 -6.67 -3.36
CA PHE A 241 15.25 -7.33 -4.20
C PHE A 241 14.09 -6.36 -4.47
N PRO A 242 13.41 -6.45 -5.64
CA PRO A 242 12.23 -5.61 -5.92
C PRO A 242 11.15 -5.68 -4.85
N SER A 243 11.04 -6.79 -4.11
CA SER A 243 10.12 -6.98 -2.98
C SER A 243 10.37 -6.01 -1.80
N HIS A 244 11.54 -5.33 -1.74
CA HIS A 244 11.79 -4.24 -0.78
C HIS A 244 10.83 -3.05 -0.96
N ALA A 245 10.08 -2.96 -2.07
CA ALA A 245 8.93 -2.06 -2.19
C ALA A 245 7.93 -2.20 -1.02
N ALA A 246 7.89 -3.36 -0.35
CA ALA A 246 7.11 -3.60 0.86
C ALA A 246 7.55 -2.74 2.08
N PHE A 247 8.66 -2.00 1.98
CA PHE A 247 9.10 -1.07 3.04
C PHE A 247 8.57 0.36 2.84
N THR A 248 7.78 0.62 1.82
CA THR A 248 7.25 1.97 1.52
C THR A 248 5.84 2.15 2.07
N PHE A 249 4.81 1.91 1.30
CA PHE A 249 3.42 2.09 1.69
C PHE A 249 3.05 1.49 3.05
N PRO A 250 3.47 0.27 3.44
CA PRO A 250 3.12 -0.31 4.72
C PRO A 250 3.50 0.56 5.93
N PHE A 251 4.67 1.17 5.92
CA PHE A 251 5.09 2.04 7.01
C PHE A 251 4.44 3.43 6.95
N VAL A 252 4.20 3.95 5.74
CA VAL A 252 3.50 5.23 5.56
C VAL A 252 2.05 5.15 6.04
N ILE A 253 1.32 4.08 5.72
CA ILE A 253 -0.08 3.95 6.14
C ILE A 253 -0.23 3.77 7.66
N CYS A 254 0.78 3.22 8.34
CA CYS A 254 0.81 3.16 9.80
C CYS A 254 0.86 4.58 10.41
N VAL A 255 1.68 5.46 9.85
CA VAL A 255 1.73 6.87 10.27
C VAL A 255 0.39 7.55 10.04
N ILE A 256 -0.19 7.40 8.84
CA ILE A 256 -1.49 7.99 8.48
C ILE A 256 -2.57 7.53 9.46
N ALA A 257 -2.66 6.23 9.74
CA ALA A 257 -3.64 5.69 10.68
C ALA A 257 -3.48 6.28 12.09
N ARG A 258 -2.26 6.43 12.55
CA ARG A 258 -1.93 6.99 13.87
C ARG A 258 -2.26 8.48 13.95
N THR A 259 -1.86 9.26 12.96
CA THR A 259 -2.16 10.69 12.87
C THR A 259 -3.68 10.94 12.80
N GLN A 260 -4.40 10.18 11.98
CA GLN A 260 -5.85 10.30 11.89
C GLN A 260 -6.54 9.88 13.19
N THR A 261 -6.04 8.85 13.88
CA THR A 261 -6.57 8.44 15.19
C THR A 261 -6.35 9.52 16.23
N SER A 262 -5.16 10.12 16.28
CA SER A 262 -4.87 11.23 17.20
C SER A 262 -5.79 12.42 16.95
N ALA A 263 -5.96 12.83 15.69
CA ALA A 263 -6.85 13.93 15.33
C ALA A 263 -8.31 13.63 15.72
N TYR A 264 -8.81 12.43 15.43
CA TYR A 264 -10.18 12.05 15.77
C TYR A 264 -10.43 12.03 17.29
N LEU A 265 -9.48 11.51 18.09
CA LEU A 265 -9.60 11.52 19.55
C LEU A 265 -9.53 12.96 20.12
N ALA A 266 -8.73 13.83 19.51
CA ALA A 266 -8.67 15.24 19.91
C ALA A 266 -10.00 15.98 19.64
N GLU A 267 -10.66 15.70 18.50
CA GLU A 267 -12.01 16.22 18.19
C GLU A 267 -13.06 15.78 19.22
N LEU A 268 -12.88 14.60 19.84
CA LEU A 268 -13.75 14.11 20.91
C LEU A 268 -13.38 14.65 22.30
N GLY A 269 -12.38 15.53 22.40
CA GLY A 269 -11.88 16.05 23.67
C GLY A 269 -11.04 15.05 24.48
N GLN A 270 -10.53 14.01 23.84
CA GLN A 270 -9.69 12.95 24.45
C GLN A 270 -8.30 12.87 23.78
N PRO A 271 -7.52 13.96 23.73
CA PRO A 271 -6.25 13.97 23.01
C PRO A 271 -5.23 13.03 23.66
N LEU A 272 -4.55 12.23 22.86
CA LEU A 272 -3.44 11.38 23.27
C LEU A 272 -2.12 11.93 22.72
N GLN A 273 -1.56 12.94 23.35
CA GLN A 273 -0.37 13.68 22.88
C GLN A 273 0.85 12.78 22.56
N TRP A 274 0.98 11.65 23.26
CA TRP A 274 2.05 10.68 22.97
C TRP A 274 1.94 10.03 21.60
N LEU A 275 0.71 9.95 21.02
CA LEU A 275 0.51 9.44 19.66
C LEU A 275 1.16 10.35 18.63
N ASP A 276 1.09 11.67 18.79
CA ASP A 276 1.69 12.64 17.87
C ASP A 276 3.21 12.55 17.88
N GLY A 277 3.79 12.35 19.07
CA GLY A 277 5.24 12.12 19.22
C GLY A 277 5.70 10.86 18.45
N ILE A 278 4.98 9.75 18.62
CA ILE A 278 5.29 8.50 17.89
C ILE A 278 5.09 8.70 16.38
N ALA A 279 3.96 9.29 15.96
CA ALA A 279 3.69 9.54 14.54
C ALA A 279 4.76 10.40 13.88
N SER A 280 5.31 11.39 14.59
CA SER A 280 6.40 12.24 14.09
C SER A 280 7.68 11.46 13.83
N VAL A 281 8.08 10.58 14.74
CA VAL A 281 9.26 9.72 14.57
C VAL A 281 9.02 8.73 13.41
N GLU A 282 7.86 8.08 13.39
CA GLU A 282 7.51 7.14 12.32
C GLU A 282 7.44 7.82 10.95
N THR A 283 7.03 9.10 10.88
CA THR A 283 7.03 9.88 9.63
C THR A 283 8.43 9.98 9.04
N VAL A 284 9.42 10.32 9.87
CA VAL A 284 10.81 10.42 9.42
C VAL A 284 11.34 9.07 8.95
N LEU A 285 11.03 7.99 9.69
CA LEU A 285 11.43 6.63 9.33
C LEU A 285 10.78 6.17 8.01
N ALA A 286 9.47 6.39 7.85
CA ALA A 286 8.74 6.02 6.65
C ALA A 286 9.23 6.81 5.41
N ALA A 287 9.47 8.11 5.56
CA ALA A 287 10.04 8.94 4.49
C ALA A 287 11.45 8.45 4.11
N GLY A 288 12.30 8.17 5.09
CA GLY A 288 13.63 7.61 4.85
C GLY A 288 13.58 6.27 4.12
N LEU A 289 12.67 5.36 4.51
CA LEU A 289 12.47 4.08 3.83
C LEU A 289 12.02 4.27 2.37
N CYS A 290 11.08 5.19 2.10
CA CYS A 290 10.64 5.49 0.74
C CYS A 290 11.82 5.94 -0.13
N VAL A 291 12.67 6.85 0.37
CA VAL A 291 13.85 7.35 -0.37
C VAL A 291 14.87 6.23 -0.59
N VAL A 292 15.21 5.46 0.45
CA VAL A 292 16.19 4.36 0.36
C VAL A 292 15.73 3.31 -0.66
N VAL A 293 14.45 2.92 -0.62
CA VAL A 293 13.91 1.93 -1.56
C VAL A 293 13.90 2.48 -2.98
N LEU A 294 13.51 3.74 -3.18
CA LEU A 294 13.54 4.38 -4.51
C LEU A 294 14.96 4.36 -5.10
N VAL A 295 15.95 4.81 -4.33
CA VAL A 295 17.35 4.86 -4.79
C VAL A 295 17.86 3.46 -5.14
N ARG A 296 17.61 2.46 -4.28
CA ARG A 296 18.01 1.08 -4.52
C ARG A 296 17.30 0.47 -5.72
N LEU A 297 16.01 0.77 -5.92
CA LEU A 297 15.24 0.30 -7.07
C LEU A 297 15.77 0.88 -8.39
N LEU A 298 16.08 2.18 -8.41
CA LEU A 298 16.66 2.83 -9.59
C LEU A 298 18.05 2.26 -9.92
N ALA A 299 18.89 2.03 -8.90
CA ALA A 299 20.18 1.36 -9.05
C ALA A 299 20.00 -0.06 -9.61
N TYR A 300 19.08 -0.84 -9.06
CA TYR A 300 18.76 -2.19 -9.55
C TYR A 300 18.35 -2.18 -11.04
N VAL A 301 17.44 -1.29 -11.44
CA VAL A 301 17.00 -1.17 -12.84
C VAL A 301 18.18 -0.79 -13.74
N ARG A 302 19.02 0.17 -13.33
CA ARG A 302 20.23 0.54 -14.04
C ARG A 302 21.16 -0.66 -14.25
N ASP A 303 21.44 -1.44 -13.20
CA ASP A 303 22.35 -2.57 -13.25
C ASP A 303 21.79 -3.70 -14.14
N GLN A 304 20.47 -3.94 -14.10
CA GLN A 304 19.80 -4.86 -15.03
C GLN A 304 19.90 -4.43 -16.50
N VAL A 305 19.99 -3.15 -16.76
CA VAL A 305 20.16 -2.61 -18.11
C VAL A 305 21.62 -2.74 -18.57
N LEU A 306 22.56 -2.51 -17.66
CA LEU A 306 24.01 -2.61 -17.95
C LEU A 306 24.51 -4.05 -17.96
N GLY A 307 23.68 -5.04 -17.62
CA GLY A 307 24.06 -6.46 -17.56
C GLY A 307 25.03 -6.78 -16.41
N ARG A 308 24.95 -6.01 -15.32
CA ARG A 308 25.75 -6.16 -14.10
C ARG A 308 24.99 -6.84 -13.01
#